data_d59089fd8ee0676f887ed3ba6dfcdaf8
#
_entry.id   d59089fd8ee0676f887ed3ba6dfcdaf8
#
_cell.length_a   1.000
_cell.length_b   1.000
_cell.length_c   1.000
_cell.angle_alpha   90.00
_cell.angle_beta   90.00
_cell.angle_gamma   90.00
#
_symmetry.space_group_name_H-M   'P 1'
#
loop_
_entity.id
_entity.type
_entity.pdbx_description
1 polymer ?
#
loop_
_entity_poly.entity_id
_entity_poly.type
_entity_poly.pdbx_seq_one_letter_code
_entity_poly.pdbx_strand_id
1 'polypeptide(L)'
;MTATGAPDVGDVADQDAAAQAAVLRGLPSQAQLWHWIERLNGFGPRLTGSPAHAAAIDFLAAELQALGLQVQRDHLPLRRWTAHATHLALDDGSAIAVAAPLPYSGVTPADGLAGELVWFDGRPRSFRKARGKIAVVALRRRDLDRTLLTLAFKRKARLPDGDADVASPITTPLLTGLQAVALDKARRHGVRAVICVFEGVSEAQLHGQVLPFITPYRDLPAVWVSARHAEALRAAAAQRRQARLTLHATLQDTTTDTLYAVLPGRVQDETLIVNTHTDGPNACEENGAAGVLALAHAFAALPRAARRRTLVFVLVTGHFQLPQIGVHGRQATSAWLQQHPQLWDGRGSHARAVAGITIEHLGCTEWRDDLAAGAPAPTGKLERDLVYTATPALDALYRQACAGRSKLRALTLSPRLEVAMLGEGQPLYQAGIPVVATCPIPDYLCQVLPEGGIARLDPAYAQQQVETFARLLARLDQRDAAQIGRIPLTPGRLLSRLIERLR
;
A
#
# COMPACT_ATOMS: atom_id res chain seq x y z
N MET A 1 -28.70 44.76 14.76
CA MET A 1 -28.84 43.32 14.68
C MET A 1 -29.20 42.96 13.25
N THR A 2 -28.21 42.72 12.41
CA THR A 2 -28.40 42.27 11.02
C THR A 2 -28.28 40.74 11.03
N ALA A 3 -29.39 40.08 10.71
CA ALA A 3 -29.43 38.60 10.55
C ALA A 3 -28.56 38.24 9.33
N THR A 4 -27.45 37.56 9.59
CA THR A 4 -26.69 36.86 8.53
C THR A 4 -27.50 35.64 8.14
N GLY A 5 -28.25 35.73 7.04
CA GLY A 5 -28.98 34.59 6.45
C GLY A 5 -28.00 33.45 6.13
N ALA A 6 -28.41 32.25 6.42
CA ALA A 6 -27.70 31.05 5.92
C ALA A 6 -27.67 31.11 4.37
N PRO A 7 -26.55 30.80 3.71
CA PRO A 7 -26.47 30.82 2.25
C PRO A 7 -27.52 29.87 1.67
N ASP A 8 -28.17 30.32 0.59
CA ASP A 8 -29.15 29.51 -0.15
C ASP A 8 -28.50 28.18 -0.65
N VAL A 9 -29.22 27.09 -0.52
CA VAL A 9 -28.74 25.76 -0.94
C VAL A 9 -28.36 25.73 -2.45
N GLY A 10 -29.01 26.58 -3.26
CA GLY A 10 -28.68 26.77 -4.67
C GLY A 10 -27.30 27.39 -4.91
N ASP A 11 -26.96 28.44 -4.15
CA ASP A 11 -25.65 29.13 -4.26
C ASP A 11 -24.46 28.23 -3.93
N VAL A 12 -24.62 27.32 -2.96
CA VAL A 12 -23.56 26.38 -2.56
C VAL A 12 -23.33 25.31 -3.64
N ALA A 13 -24.38 24.85 -4.30
CA ALA A 13 -24.27 23.85 -5.37
C ALA A 13 -23.58 24.42 -6.62
N ASP A 14 -23.87 25.66 -6.97
CA ASP A 14 -23.24 26.35 -8.11
C ASP A 14 -21.77 26.68 -7.86
N GLN A 15 -21.41 27.09 -6.63
CA GLN A 15 -20.02 27.33 -6.24
C GLN A 15 -19.20 26.03 -6.25
N ASP A 16 -19.75 24.95 -5.75
CA ASP A 16 -19.12 23.61 -5.81
C ASP A 16 -18.86 23.19 -7.27
N ALA A 17 -19.82 23.39 -8.16
CA ALA A 17 -19.69 23.04 -9.58
C ALA A 17 -18.61 23.88 -10.29
N ALA A 18 -18.58 25.18 -10.04
CA ALA A 18 -17.58 26.09 -10.60
C ALA A 18 -16.16 25.75 -10.11
N ALA A 19 -15.99 25.49 -8.81
CA ALA A 19 -14.72 25.09 -8.22
C ALA A 19 -14.22 23.77 -8.82
N GLN A 20 -15.08 22.75 -8.94
CA GLN A 20 -14.73 21.47 -9.56
C GLN A 20 -14.35 21.66 -11.04
N ALA A 21 -15.09 22.43 -11.80
CA ALA A 21 -14.78 22.71 -13.20
C ALA A 21 -13.43 23.40 -13.36
N ALA A 22 -13.07 24.32 -12.47
CA ALA A 22 -11.76 24.97 -12.47
C ALA A 22 -10.63 24.00 -12.21
N VAL A 23 -10.76 23.11 -11.20
CA VAL A 23 -9.76 22.08 -10.88
C VAL A 23 -9.63 21.08 -12.02
N LEU A 24 -10.73 20.62 -12.60
CA LEU A 24 -10.70 19.65 -13.72
C LEU A 24 -10.00 20.23 -14.97
N ARG A 25 -10.18 21.52 -15.26
CA ARG A 25 -9.44 22.19 -16.36
C ARG A 25 -7.92 22.24 -16.10
N GLY A 26 -7.50 22.29 -14.84
CA GLY A 26 -6.09 22.27 -14.46
C GLY A 26 -5.47 20.87 -14.38
N LEU A 27 -6.25 19.80 -14.52
CA LEU A 27 -5.69 18.45 -14.53
C LEU A 27 -4.83 18.20 -15.78
N PRO A 28 -3.76 17.40 -15.65
CA PRO A 28 -3.03 16.93 -16.80
C PRO A 28 -3.91 16.06 -17.70
N SER A 29 -3.59 16.00 -18.99
CA SER A 29 -4.24 15.08 -19.90
C SER A 29 -3.97 13.61 -19.51
N GLN A 30 -4.81 12.69 -19.99
CA GLN A 30 -4.58 11.26 -19.81
C GLN A 30 -3.17 10.84 -20.31
N ALA A 31 -2.73 11.40 -21.44
CA ALA A 31 -1.40 11.11 -21.99
C ALA A 31 -0.28 11.57 -21.06
N GLN A 32 -0.42 12.74 -20.42
CA GLN A 32 0.57 13.23 -19.45
C GLN A 32 0.59 12.41 -18.17
N LEU A 33 -0.59 12.05 -17.61
CA LEU A 33 -0.69 11.17 -16.45
C LEU A 33 -0.03 9.81 -16.75
N TRP A 34 -0.34 9.26 -17.92
CA TRP A 34 0.21 7.99 -18.35
C TRP A 34 1.72 8.04 -18.54
N HIS A 35 2.24 9.12 -19.14
CA HIS A 35 3.68 9.36 -19.26
C HIS A 35 4.39 9.35 -17.90
N TRP A 36 3.81 9.95 -16.86
CA TRP A 36 4.39 9.88 -15.52
C TRP A 36 4.41 8.45 -14.96
N ILE A 37 3.32 7.69 -15.17
CA ILE A 37 3.27 6.27 -14.73
C ILE A 37 4.32 5.44 -15.48
N GLU A 38 4.45 5.61 -16.81
CA GLU A 38 5.49 4.95 -17.62
C GLU A 38 6.90 5.35 -17.17
N ARG A 39 7.11 6.63 -16.89
CA ARG A 39 8.40 7.13 -16.41
C ARG A 39 8.79 6.54 -15.06
N LEU A 40 7.86 6.48 -14.12
CA LEU A 40 8.05 5.81 -12.83
C LEU A 40 8.35 4.33 -13.03
N ASN A 41 7.57 3.64 -13.84
CA ASN A 41 7.81 2.22 -14.16
C ASN A 41 9.19 1.99 -14.82
N GLY A 42 9.65 2.93 -15.64
CA GLY A 42 10.94 2.85 -16.34
C GLY A 42 12.18 2.84 -15.43
N PHE A 43 12.05 3.23 -14.15
CA PHE A 43 13.13 3.07 -13.17
C PHE A 43 13.31 1.62 -12.71
N GLY A 44 12.37 0.72 -13.01
CA GLY A 44 12.34 -0.66 -12.53
C GLY A 44 11.79 -0.79 -11.11
N PRO A 45 11.97 -1.94 -10.44
CA PRO A 45 11.49 -2.16 -9.09
C PRO A 45 12.08 -1.13 -8.10
N ARG A 46 11.23 -0.33 -7.50
CA ARG A 46 11.59 0.78 -6.61
C ARG A 46 11.45 0.38 -5.13
N LEU A 47 12.07 -0.72 -4.73
CA LEU A 47 12.08 -1.13 -3.33
C LEU A 47 12.82 -0.09 -2.48
N THR A 48 12.34 0.13 -1.26
CA THR A 48 12.80 1.18 -0.36
C THR A 48 14.32 1.31 -0.30
N GLY A 49 14.84 2.51 -0.58
CA GLY A 49 16.27 2.82 -0.53
C GLY A 49 17.12 2.21 -1.66
N SER A 50 16.49 1.63 -2.70
CA SER A 50 17.20 1.20 -3.90
C SER A 50 17.62 2.42 -4.76
N PRO A 51 18.65 2.28 -5.62
CA PRO A 51 19.01 3.35 -6.56
C PRO A 51 17.84 3.73 -7.48
N ALA A 52 17.04 2.77 -7.93
CA ALA A 52 15.83 3.01 -8.73
C ALA A 52 14.79 3.84 -7.96
N HIS A 53 14.62 3.57 -6.66
CA HIS A 53 13.74 4.35 -5.79
C HIS A 53 14.26 5.79 -5.59
N ALA A 54 15.55 5.97 -5.34
CA ALA A 54 16.15 7.30 -5.20
C ALA A 54 15.95 8.13 -6.48
N ALA A 55 16.17 7.54 -7.66
CA ALA A 55 15.95 8.21 -8.94
C ALA A 55 14.47 8.58 -9.17
N ALA A 56 13.53 7.74 -8.74
CA ALA A 56 12.10 8.05 -8.80
C ALA A 56 11.70 9.19 -7.84
N ILE A 57 12.27 9.22 -6.63
CA ILE A 57 12.08 10.33 -5.67
C ILE A 57 12.60 11.64 -6.28
N ASP A 58 13.80 11.63 -6.89
CA ASP A 58 14.37 12.82 -7.54
C ASP A 58 13.51 13.30 -8.71
N PHE A 59 12.98 12.39 -9.51
CA PHE A 59 12.04 12.72 -10.58
C PHE A 59 10.77 13.39 -10.03
N LEU A 60 10.14 12.81 -9.00
CA LEU A 60 8.93 13.36 -8.39
C LEU A 60 9.19 14.75 -7.76
N ALA A 61 10.35 14.93 -7.15
CA ALA A 61 10.74 16.23 -6.61
C ALA A 61 10.89 17.28 -7.71
N ALA A 62 11.53 16.92 -8.83
CA ALA A 62 11.70 17.82 -9.97
C ALA A 62 10.35 18.22 -10.59
N GLU A 63 9.43 17.27 -10.78
CA GLU A 63 8.08 17.56 -11.30
C GLU A 63 7.30 18.51 -10.37
N LEU A 64 7.33 18.28 -9.05
CA LEU A 64 6.70 19.18 -8.09
C LEU A 64 7.34 20.59 -8.09
N GLN A 65 8.69 20.67 -8.21
CA GLN A 65 9.41 21.94 -8.31
C GLN A 65 9.06 22.69 -9.59
N ALA A 66 8.87 21.99 -10.71
CA ALA A 66 8.45 22.58 -11.98
C ALA A 66 7.07 23.26 -11.90
N LEU A 67 6.23 22.86 -10.94
CA LEU A 67 4.95 23.52 -10.62
C LEU A 67 5.13 24.77 -9.74
N GLY A 68 6.35 25.17 -9.41
CA GLY A 68 6.66 26.27 -8.51
C GLY A 68 6.52 25.94 -7.03
N LEU A 69 6.39 24.66 -6.67
CA LEU A 69 6.28 24.22 -5.27
C LEU A 69 7.67 24.13 -4.62
N GLN A 70 7.76 24.59 -3.37
CA GLN A 70 8.95 24.32 -2.55
C GLN A 70 8.86 22.91 -1.98
N VAL A 71 9.67 22.01 -2.52
CA VAL A 71 9.73 20.62 -2.09
C VAL A 71 10.70 20.48 -0.93
N GLN A 72 10.20 19.93 0.17
CA GLN A 72 10.99 19.56 1.34
C GLN A 72 11.32 18.07 1.29
N ARG A 73 12.46 17.68 1.87
CA ARG A 73 12.91 16.29 1.95
C ARG A 73 13.24 15.92 3.39
N ASP A 74 12.59 14.88 3.89
CA ASP A 74 12.95 14.27 5.16
C ASP A 74 13.86 13.08 4.89
N HIS A 75 15.13 13.20 5.25
CA HIS A 75 16.12 12.14 5.07
C HIS A 75 15.98 11.10 6.18
N LEU A 76 15.69 9.86 5.83
CA LEU A 76 15.47 8.77 6.76
C LEU A 76 16.56 7.70 6.61
N PRO A 77 17.24 7.30 7.71
CA PRO A 77 18.22 6.22 7.66
C PRO A 77 17.52 4.87 7.44
N LEU A 78 18.16 4.01 6.65
CA LEU A 78 17.64 2.70 6.29
C LEU A 78 18.78 1.70 6.18
N ARG A 79 18.60 0.50 6.70
CA ARG A 79 19.47 -0.64 6.42
C ARG A 79 18.83 -1.52 5.37
N ARG A 80 19.27 -1.37 4.12
CA ARG A 80 18.73 -2.09 2.96
C ARG A 80 19.29 -3.51 2.88
N TRP A 81 18.40 -4.47 2.71
CA TRP A 81 18.74 -5.85 2.40
C TRP A 81 18.46 -6.11 0.91
N THR A 82 19.42 -6.72 0.20
CA THR A 82 19.28 -7.01 -1.24
C THR A 82 19.74 -8.43 -1.51
N ALA A 83 18.83 -9.30 -1.95
CA ALA A 83 19.17 -10.65 -2.39
C ALA A 83 19.84 -10.63 -3.78
N HIS A 84 20.83 -11.48 -3.96
CA HIS A 84 21.58 -11.61 -5.23
C HIS A 84 21.39 -12.98 -5.86
N ALA A 85 21.37 -14.05 -5.04
CA ALA A 85 21.25 -15.41 -5.53
C ALA A 85 20.54 -16.31 -4.51
N THR A 86 19.72 -17.22 -5.03
CA THR A 86 19.07 -18.27 -4.25
C THR A 86 19.21 -19.60 -4.98
N HIS A 87 19.51 -20.66 -4.24
CA HIS A 87 19.54 -22.02 -4.76
C HIS A 87 19.11 -22.99 -3.66
N LEU A 88 18.31 -24.00 -4.02
CA LEU A 88 17.87 -25.06 -3.11
C LEU A 88 18.00 -26.40 -3.82
N ALA A 89 18.68 -27.35 -3.20
CA ALA A 89 18.80 -28.71 -3.70
C ALA A 89 18.68 -29.72 -2.56
N LEU A 90 18.18 -30.93 -2.87
CA LEU A 90 18.21 -32.07 -1.98
C LEU A 90 19.61 -32.77 -2.03
N ASP A 91 19.87 -33.65 -1.11
CA ASP A 91 21.14 -34.38 -0.98
C ASP A 91 21.43 -35.36 -2.13
N ASP A 92 20.43 -35.69 -2.94
CA ASP A 92 20.62 -36.48 -4.18
C ASP A 92 20.92 -35.55 -5.41
N GLY A 93 21.07 -34.25 -5.21
CA GLY A 93 21.31 -33.31 -6.27
C GLY A 93 20.04 -32.77 -6.95
N SER A 94 18.85 -33.27 -6.58
CA SER A 94 17.58 -32.78 -7.13
C SER A 94 17.37 -31.30 -6.78
N ALA A 95 17.28 -30.42 -7.80
CA ALA A 95 17.03 -29.01 -7.61
C ALA A 95 15.55 -28.73 -7.29
N ILE A 96 15.32 -27.85 -6.33
CA ILE A 96 14.00 -27.30 -5.99
C ILE A 96 13.99 -25.82 -6.40
N ALA A 97 13.11 -25.45 -7.30
CA ALA A 97 13.03 -24.07 -7.76
C ALA A 97 12.57 -23.13 -6.63
N VAL A 98 13.39 -22.13 -6.33
CA VAL A 98 13.06 -21.06 -5.41
C VAL A 98 12.31 -19.98 -6.18
N ALA A 99 11.10 -19.66 -5.76
CA ALA A 99 10.27 -18.64 -6.43
C ALA A 99 10.69 -17.21 -6.04
N ALA A 100 11.05 -17.00 -4.78
CA ALA A 100 11.58 -15.75 -4.28
C ALA A 100 12.25 -15.95 -2.90
N PRO A 101 13.25 -15.14 -2.50
CA PRO A 101 13.66 -15.02 -1.11
C PRO A 101 12.59 -14.33 -0.28
N LEU A 102 12.46 -14.64 1.01
CA LEU A 102 11.71 -13.80 1.92
C LEU A 102 12.54 -12.55 2.22
N PRO A 103 12.01 -11.34 1.98
CA PRO A 103 12.75 -10.11 2.25
C PRO A 103 13.18 -10.00 3.71
N TYR A 104 14.37 -9.51 3.94
CA TYR A 104 14.93 -9.29 5.28
C TYR A 104 15.00 -10.56 6.18
N SER A 105 15.01 -11.74 5.58
CA SER A 105 15.06 -13.01 6.32
C SER A 105 16.43 -13.31 6.91
N GLY A 106 17.47 -13.30 6.11
CA GLY A 106 18.83 -13.62 6.51
C GLY A 106 19.70 -13.95 5.30
N VAL A 107 20.90 -14.50 5.57
CA VAL A 107 21.86 -14.96 4.56
C VAL A 107 22.41 -16.33 4.95
N THR A 108 22.92 -17.09 4.00
CA THR A 108 23.66 -18.32 4.23
C THR A 108 25.17 -18.08 4.15
N PRO A 109 26.01 -18.98 4.67
CA PRO A 109 27.41 -19.07 4.29
C PRO A 109 27.60 -19.17 2.77
N ALA A 110 28.81 -18.87 2.28
CA ALA A 110 29.10 -18.83 0.85
C ALA A 110 28.82 -20.17 0.14
N ASP A 111 29.09 -21.29 0.82
CA ASP A 111 28.86 -22.66 0.34
C ASP A 111 27.44 -23.17 0.60
N GLY A 112 26.56 -22.30 1.10
CA GLY A 112 25.19 -22.60 1.49
C GLY A 112 25.08 -23.23 2.88
N LEU A 113 23.85 -23.53 3.27
CA LEU A 113 23.50 -24.11 4.57
C LEU A 113 22.80 -25.45 4.35
N ALA A 114 23.43 -26.56 4.80
CA ALA A 114 22.84 -27.87 4.75
C ALA A 114 22.12 -28.23 6.05
N GLY A 115 21.03 -29.01 5.95
CA GLY A 115 20.30 -29.50 7.11
C GLY A 115 19.21 -30.49 6.78
N GLU A 116 18.88 -31.37 7.75
CA GLU A 116 17.74 -32.29 7.67
C GLU A 116 16.43 -31.51 7.54
N LEU A 117 15.53 -31.96 6.67
CA LEU A 117 14.22 -31.32 6.47
C LEU A 117 13.22 -31.78 7.54
N VAL A 118 12.39 -30.85 8.02
CA VAL A 118 11.27 -31.10 8.92
C VAL A 118 10.01 -30.41 8.39
N TRP A 119 9.00 -31.19 8.03
CA TRP A 119 7.74 -30.73 7.50
C TRP A 119 6.77 -30.24 8.58
N PHE A 120 6.04 -29.13 8.29
CA PHE A 120 4.93 -28.61 9.07
C PHE A 120 3.75 -28.30 8.16
N ASP A 121 2.59 -28.87 8.48
CA ASP A 121 1.32 -28.50 7.83
C ASP A 121 0.78 -27.23 8.49
N GLY A 122 0.83 -26.13 7.76
CA GLY A 122 0.45 -24.80 8.26
C GLY A 122 1.45 -24.22 9.26
N ARG A 123 1.06 -23.11 9.88
CA ARG A 123 1.93 -22.37 10.82
C ARG A 123 2.14 -23.15 12.12
N PRO A 124 3.38 -23.52 12.45
CA PRO A 124 3.63 -24.31 13.63
C PRO A 124 3.45 -23.49 14.93
N ARG A 125 2.83 -24.11 15.94
CA ARG A 125 2.80 -23.56 17.29
C ARG A 125 4.18 -23.57 17.95
N SER A 126 5.06 -24.51 17.56
CA SER A 126 6.42 -24.64 18.05
C SER A 126 7.33 -25.22 16.97
N PHE A 127 8.58 -24.73 16.90
CA PHE A 127 9.61 -25.24 15.99
C PHE A 127 10.59 -26.21 16.68
N ARG A 128 10.29 -26.69 17.90
CA ARG A 128 11.23 -27.55 18.67
C ARG A 128 11.73 -28.77 17.89
N LYS A 129 10.87 -29.42 17.11
CA LYS A 129 11.25 -30.58 16.29
C LYS A 129 12.22 -30.27 15.14
N ALA A 130 12.32 -28.98 14.75
CA ALA A 130 13.24 -28.53 13.71
C ALA A 130 14.50 -27.82 14.25
N ARG A 131 14.80 -27.99 15.54
CA ARG A 131 16.04 -27.44 16.13
C ARG A 131 17.28 -28.03 15.43
N GLY A 132 18.18 -27.16 14.97
CA GLY A 132 19.37 -27.54 14.21
C GLY A 132 19.10 -27.98 12.76
N LYS A 133 17.86 -27.89 12.29
CA LYS A 133 17.38 -28.42 11.02
C LYS A 133 16.76 -27.30 10.15
N ILE A 134 16.34 -27.65 8.94
CA ILE A 134 15.59 -26.77 8.02
C ILE A 134 14.09 -27.08 8.19
N ALA A 135 13.30 -26.03 8.52
CA ALA A 135 11.85 -26.16 8.61
C ALA A 135 11.21 -25.94 7.23
N VAL A 136 10.38 -26.88 6.78
CA VAL A 136 9.52 -26.73 5.61
C VAL A 136 8.11 -26.46 6.11
N VAL A 137 7.53 -25.30 5.78
CA VAL A 137 6.21 -24.88 6.28
C VAL A 137 5.27 -24.68 5.10
N ALA A 138 4.24 -25.52 5.00
CA ALA A 138 3.19 -25.38 3.99
C ALA A 138 2.18 -24.31 4.45
N LEU A 139 1.97 -23.30 3.63
CA LEU A 139 1.04 -22.19 3.88
C LEU A 139 -0.02 -22.18 2.79
N ARG A 140 -1.29 -22.35 3.18
CA ARG A 140 -2.40 -22.25 2.23
C ARG A 140 -2.87 -20.83 2.08
N ARG A 141 -3.13 -20.39 0.83
CA ARG A 141 -3.73 -19.11 0.52
C ARG A 141 -5.05 -18.91 1.30
N ARG A 142 -5.22 -17.72 1.83
CA ARG A 142 -6.45 -17.28 2.49
C ARG A 142 -6.96 -16.03 1.79
N ASP A 143 -8.22 -16.06 1.42
CA ASP A 143 -8.91 -14.94 0.83
C ASP A 143 -9.58 -14.08 1.90
N LEU A 144 -9.87 -12.83 1.58
CA LEU A 144 -10.68 -11.93 2.40
C LEU A 144 -12.16 -12.27 2.18
N ASP A 145 -12.68 -13.13 3.03
CA ASP A 145 -14.08 -13.54 2.94
C ASP A 145 -15.06 -12.47 3.47
N ARG A 146 -16.36 -12.70 3.21
CA ARG A 146 -17.44 -11.80 3.63
C ARG A 146 -17.46 -11.60 5.16
N THR A 147 -17.07 -12.59 5.94
CA THR A 147 -17.06 -12.54 7.41
C THR A 147 -15.99 -11.57 7.90
N LEU A 148 -14.76 -11.68 7.40
CA LEU A 148 -13.67 -10.76 7.73
C LEU A 148 -14.01 -9.32 7.33
N LEU A 149 -14.58 -9.12 6.13
CA LEU A 149 -15.04 -7.80 5.69
C LEU A 149 -16.13 -7.23 6.60
N THR A 150 -17.03 -8.06 7.12
CA THR A 150 -18.12 -7.61 8.02
C THR A 150 -17.60 -7.28 9.42
N LEU A 151 -16.62 -8.01 9.91
CA LEU A 151 -15.96 -7.73 11.20
C LEU A 151 -15.16 -6.42 11.14
N ALA A 152 -14.43 -6.20 10.05
CA ALA A 152 -13.54 -5.06 9.91
C ALA A 152 -14.26 -3.73 9.56
N PHE A 153 -15.42 -3.78 8.89
CA PHE A 153 -16.10 -2.59 8.34
C PHE A 153 -17.58 -2.51 8.69
N LYS A 154 -18.05 -1.27 8.98
CA LYS A 154 -19.45 -0.98 9.33
C LYS A 154 -20.36 -0.81 8.11
N ARG A 155 -19.86 -0.16 7.07
CA ARG A 155 -20.63 0.19 5.87
C ARG A 155 -19.90 -0.34 4.65
N LYS A 156 -20.68 -0.76 3.66
CA LYS A 156 -20.19 -1.23 2.38
C LYS A 156 -21.18 -0.77 1.34
N ALA A 157 -20.81 0.18 0.49
CA ALA A 157 -21.57 0.54 -0.69
C ALA A 157 -20.82 0.05 -1.93
N ARG A 158 -21.55 -0.48 -2.89
CA ARG A 158 -21.03 -0.97 -4.16
C ARG A 158 -21.22 0.11 -5.22
N LEU A 159 -20.25 0.30 -6.06
CA LEU A 159 -20.32 1.23 -7.16
C LEU A 159 -19.87 0.52 -8.44
N PRO A 160 -20.74 0.41 -9.46
CA PRO A 160 -22.13 0.88 -9.48
C PRO A 160 -23.04 0.22 -8.43
N ASP A 161 -24.12 0.91 -8.08
CA ASP A 161 -25.07 0.40 -7.11
C ASP A 161 -25.70 -0.93 -7.59
N GLY A 162 -25.83 -1.90 -6.67
CA GLY A 162 -26.46 -3.19 -6.97
C GLY A 162 -25.52 -4.23 -7.62
N ASP A 163 -24.29 -3.89 -7.99
CA ASP A 163 -23.36 -4.85 -8.58
C ASP A 163 -22.97 -5.95 -7.58
N ALA A 164 -23.48 -7.18 -7.81
CA ALA A 164 -23.23 -8.32 -6.94
C ALA A 164 -21.76 -8.78 -6.99
N ASP A 165 -21.10 -8.60 -8.13
CA ASP A 165 -19.70 -9.01 -8.33
C ASP A 165 -18.74 -8.17 -7.47
N VAL A 166 -19.06 -6.90 -7.26
CA VAL A 166 -18.29 -6.03 -6.35
C VAL A 166 -18.24 -6.55 -4.92
N ALA A 167 -19.22 -7.34 -4.48
CA ALA A 167 -19.28 -7.91 -3.13
C ALA A 167 -18.69 -9.33 -3.02
N SER A 168 -18.18 -9.89 -4.12
CA SER A 168 -17.53 -11.21 -4.11
C SER A 168 -16.32 -11.21 -3.15
N PRO A 169 -15.88 -12.37 -2.64
CA PRO A 169 -14.66 -12.45 -1.85
C PRO A 169 -13.47 -11.81 -2.57
N ILE A 170 -12.59 -11.17 -1.81
CA ILE A 170 -11.37 -10.58 -2.35
C ILE A 170 -10.31 -11.68 -2.31
N THR A 171 -9.95 -12.18 -3.46
CA THR A 171 -8.88 -13.16 -3.61
C THR A 171 -7.55 -12.42 -3.72
N THR A 172 -6.58 -12.74 -2.89
CA THR A 172 -5.24 -12.15 -2.96
C THR A 172 -4.23 -12.99 -2.20
N PRO A 173 -3.00 -13.16 -2.69
CA PRO A 173 -1.93 -13.78 -1.92
C PRO A 173 -1.46 -12.91 -0.75
N LEU A 174 -1.78 -11.60 -0.75
CA LEU A 174 -1.27 -10.60 0.18
C LEU A 174 -1.42 -11.03 1.64
N LEU A 175 -2.62 -11.39 2.08
CA LEU A 175 -2.88 -11.71 3.50
C LEU A 175 -2.08 -12.92 4.00
N THR A 176 -1.93 -13.94 3.17
CA THR A 176 -1.13 -15.12 3.52
C THR A 176 0.35 -14.79 3.52
N GLY A 177 0.81 -14.05 2.53
CA GLY A 177 2.20 -13.62 2.39
C GLY A 177 2.64 -12.68 3.52
N LEU A 178 1.84 -11.68 3.89
CA LEU A 178 2.11 -10.78 5.02
C LEU A 178 2.20 -11.52 6.35
N GLN A 179 1.39 -12.56 6.51
CA GLN A 179 1.38 -13.38 7.72
C GLN A 179 2.31 -14.60 7.63
N ALA A 180 3.29 -14.59 6.74
CA ALA A 180 4.21 -15.72 6.53
C ALA A 180 4.69 -16.40 7.83
N VAL A 181 5.75 -17.06 7.85
CA VAL A 181 6.23 -17.78 9.04
C VAL A 181 6.76 -16.81 10.09
N ALA A 182 6.52 -17.11 11.36
CA ALA A 182 7.12 -16.38 12.48
C ALA A 182 8.62 -16.70 12.58
N LEU A 183 9.45 -16.05 11.75
CA LEU A 183 10.89 -16.29 11.66
C LEU A 183 11.60 -16.10 13.00
N ASP A 184 11.20 -15.08 13.80
CA ASP A 184 11.73 -14.91 15.16
C ASP A 184 11.52 -16.14 16.05
N LYS A 185 10.36 -16.74 15.96
CA LYS A 185 10.06 -17.94 16.73
C LYS A 185 10.88 -19.12 16.24
N ALA A 186 11.03 -19.27 14.92
CA ALA A 186 11.88 -20.32 14.33
C ALA A 186 13.35 -20.13 14.79
N ARG A 187 13.89 -18.90 14.69
CA ARG A 187 15.24 -18.57 15.14
C ARG A 187 15.46 -18.87 16.63
N ARG A 188 14.55 -18.44 17.51
CA ARG A 188 14.63 -18.75 18.95
C ARG A 188 14.63 -20.23 19.27
N HIS A 189 14.03 -21.07 18.42
CA HIS A 189 14.09 -22.53 18.56
C HIS A 189 15.33 -23.16 17.91
N GLY A 190 16.24 -22.36 17.36
CA GLY A 190 17.47 -22.85 16.73
C GLY A 190 17.24 -23.52 15.36
N VAL A 191 16.19 -23.12 14.63
CA VAL A 191 16.00 -23.52 13.24
C VAL A 191 17.10 -22.87 12.40
N ARG A 192 17.65 -23.61 11.42
CA ARG A 192 18.77 -23.12 10.59
C ARG A 192 18.32 -22.34 9.37
N ALA A 193 17.21 -22.73 8.76
CA ALA A 193 16.57 -22.05 7.62
C ALA A 193 15.09 -22.44 7.54
N VAL A 194 14.31 -21.65 6.78
CA VAL A 194 12.88 -21.92 6.55
C VAL A 194 12.59 -21.97 5.05
N ILE A 195 11.91 -23.01 4.61
CA ILE A 195 11.34 -23.13 3.29
C ILE A 195 9.82 -22.96 3.42
N CYS A 196 9.27 -21.90 2.87
CA CYS A 196 7.83 -21.64 2.86
C CYS A 196 7.22 -22.17 1.56
N VAL A 197 6.44 -23.25 1.64
CA VAL A 197 5.68 -23.76 0.50
C VAL A 197 4.35 -23.04 0.45
N PHE A 198 4.08 -22.28 -0.63
CA PHE A 198 2.85 -21.52 -0.77
C PHE A 198 1.83 -22.31 -1.58
N GLU A 199 0.81 -22.86 -0.89
CA GLU A 199 -0.25 -23.64 -1.51
C GLU A 199 -1.42 -22.74 -1.97
N GLY A 200 -2.03 -23.08 -3.10
CA GLY A 200 -3.18 -22.37 -3.67
C GLY A 200 -2.80 -21.13 -4.48
N VAL A 201 -1.54 -21.06 -4.92
CA VAL A 201 -1.05 -20.09 -5.92
C VAL A 201 -0.18 -20.81 -6.94
N SER A 202 -0.22 -20.35 -8.20
CA SER A 202 0.66 -20.87 -9.25
C SER A 202 2.11 -20.47 -9.01
N GLU A 203 3.03 -21.14 -9.70
CA GLU A 203 4.44 -20.77 -9.63
C GLU A 203 4.70 -19.38 -10.22
N ALA A 204 4.05 -19.04 -11.33
CA ALA A 204 4.17 -17.72 -11.95
C ALA A 204 3.64 -16.60 -11.04
N GLN A 205 2.57 -16.87 -10.27
CA GLN A 205 2.05 -15.92 -9.28
C GLN A 205 2.99 -15.76 -8.07
N LEU A 206 3.74 -16.80 -7.73
CA LEU A 206 4.67 -16.75 -6.59
C LEU A 206 6.03 -16.17 -6.97
N HIS A 207 6.42 -16.26 -8.24
CA HIS A 207 7.73 -15.77 -8.71
C HIS A 207 7.85 -14.25 -8.51
N GLY A 208 8.98 -13.81 -7.97
CA GLY A 208 9.25 -12.39 -7.74
C GLY A 208 8.45 -11.74 -6.59
N GLN A 209 7.83 -12.53 -5.71
CA GLN A 209 7.11 -12.01 -4.54
C GLN A 209 8.05 -11.28 -3.58
N VAL A 210 7.62 -10.09 -3.12
CA VAL A 210 8.33 -9.31 -2.09
C VAL A 210 7.65 -9.39 -0.72
N LEU A 211 6.73 -10.33 -0.55
CA LEU A 211 6.09 -10.61 0.74
C LEU A 211 6.99 -11.50 1.63
N PRO A 212 6.97 -11.28 2.94
CA PRO A 212 6.34 -10.21 3.69
C PRO A 212 7.26 -8.98 3.80
N PHE A 213 6.83 -7.83 3.32
CA PHE A 213 7.59 -6.56 3.40
C PHE A 213 7.49 -5.86 4.77
N ILE A 214 6.64 -6.36 5.66
CA ILE A 214 6.40 -5.80 7.00
C ILE A 214 7.27 -6.41 8.10
N THR A 215 8.27 -7.22 7.75
CA THR A 215 9.16 -7.85 8.74
C THR A 215 10.51 -7.13 8.82
N PRO A 216 11.04 -6.89 10.05
CA PRO A 216 12.40 -6.45 10.19
C PRO A 216 13.39 -7.58 9.86
N TYR A 217 14.67 -7.25 9.72
CA TYR A 217 15.72 -8.26 9.51
C TYR A 217 15.73 -9.31 10.63
N ARG A 218 15.72 -10.59 10.24
CA ARG A 218 15.56 -11.72 11.18
C ARG A 218 16.78 -12.62 11.34
N ASP A 219 17.78 -12.47 10.50
CA ASP A 219 18.99 -13.29 10.53
C ASP A 219 18.67 -14.81 10.54
N LEU A 220 17.71 -15.20 9.72
CA LEU A 220 17.31 -16.59 9.48
C LEU A 220 16.95 -16.75 8.02
N PRO A 221 17.78 -17.43 7.19
CA PRO A 221 17.51 -17.61 5.77
C PRO A 221 16.13 -18.22 5.52
N ALA A 222 15.34 -17.60 4.64
CA ALA A 222 14.02 -18.10 4.30
C ALA A 222 13.68 -17.82 2.83
N VAL A 223 12.97 -18.77 2.19
CA VAL A 223 12.60 -18.69 0.77
C VAL A 223 11.16 -19.16 0.55
N TRP A 224 10.55 -18.62 -0.51
CA TRP A 224 9.30 -19.09 -1.08
C TRP A 224 9.56 -20.21 -2.09
N VAL A 225 8.76 -21.27 -2.02
CA VAL A 225 8.76 -22.39 -2.96
C VAL A 225 7.34 -22.69 -3.40
N SER A 226 7.14 -22.98 -4.69
CA SER A 226 5.84 -23.33 -5.24
C SER A 226 5.31 -24.66 -4.69
N ALA A 227 4.00 -24.77 -4.59
CA ALA A 227 3.28 -25.97 -4.17
C ALA A 227 3.61 -27.22 -5.03
N ARG A 228 4.06 -27.04 -6.28
CA ARG A 228 4.49 -28.16 -7.14
C ARG A 228 5.60 -29.02 -6.51
N HIS A 229 6.41 -28.42 -5.62
CA HIS A 229 7.50 -29.09 -4.91
C HIS A 229 7.06 -29.64 -3.53
N ALA A 230 5.79 -29.46 -3.13
CA ALA A 230 5.29 -29.83 -1.81
C ALA A 230 5.46 -31.34 -1.52
N GLU A 231 5.09 -32.18 -2.48
CA GLU A 231 5.18 -33.65 -2.34
C GLU A 231 6.62 -34.11 -2.19
N ALA A 232 7.53 -33.64 -3.07
CA ALA A 232 8.95 -33.95 -3.01
C ALA A 232 9.58 -33.55 -1.68
N LEU A 233 9.30 -32.33 -1.20
CA LEU A 233 9.80 -31.83 0.08
C LEU A 233 9.20 -32.57 1.28
N ARG A 234 7.92 -32.98 1.21
CA ARG A 234 7.25 -33.76 2.25
C ARG A 234 7.84 -35.17 2.33
N ALA A 235 8.04 -35.81 1.18
CA ALA A 235 8.67 -37.14 1.12
C ALA A 235 10.13 -37.09 1.62
N ALA A 236 10.90 -36.10 1.21
CA ALA A 236 12.27 -35.90 1.69
C ALA A 236 12.32 -35.66 3.20
N ALA A 237 11.40 -34.90 3.77
CA ALA A 237 11.30 -34.67 5.21
C ALA A 237 10.91 -35.96 5.98
N ALA A 238 9.99 -36.78 5.44
CA ALA A 238 9.59 -38.03 6.04
C ALA A 238 10.76 -39.02 6.08
N GLN A 239 11.63 -39.00 5.06
CA GLN A 239 12.85 -39.82 4.96
C GLN A 239 14.05 -39.19 5.70
N ARG A 240 13.87 -38.04 6.39
CA ARG A 240 14.92 -37.29 7.08
C ARG A 240 16.09 -36.89 6.18
N ARG A 241 15.80 -36.66 4.89
CA ARG A 241 16.82 -36.24 3.92
C ARG A 241 17.30 -34.84 4.23
N GLN A 242 18.48 -34.52 3.75
CA GLN A 242 19.05 -33.18 3.85
C GLN A 242 18.74 -32.36 2.61
N ALA A 243 18.67 -31.03 2.81
CA ALA A 243 18.69 -30.08 1.74
C ALA A 243 19.81 -29.06 1.98
N ARG A 244 20.30 -28.46 0.90
CA ARG A 244 21.23 -27.33 0.92
C ARG A 244 20.53 -26.11 0.36
N LEU A 245 20.41 -25.07 1.20
CA LEU A 245 19.92 -23.75 0.80
C LEU A 245 21.08 -22.78 0.67
N THR A 246 21.16 -22.08 -0.44
CA THR A 246 21.98 -20.89 -0.64
C THR A 246 21.08 -19.68 -0.75
N LEU A 247 21.31 -18.65 0.03
CA LEU A 247 20.69 -17.34 -0.04
C LEU A 247 21.77 -16.29 0.21
N HIS A 248 22.26 -15.71 -0.88
CA HIS A 248 23.23 -14.61 -0.81
C HIS A 248 22.51 -13.28 -0.87
N ALA A 249 22.76 -12.44 0.10
CA ALA A 249 22.23 -11.08 0.17
C ALA A 249 23.24 -10.16 0.84
N THR A 250 23.10 -8.86 0.57
CA THR A 250 23.88 -7.82 1.25
C THR A 250 22.97 -6.98 2.13
N LEU A 251 23.52 -6.53 3.27
CA LEU A 251 22.94 -5.52 4.15
C LEU A 251 23.81 -4.27 4.02
N GLN A 252 23.20 -3.16 3.64
CA GLN A 252 23.89 -1.89 3.43
C GLN A 252 23.14 -0.75 4.11
N ASP A 253 23.85 0.02 4.91
CA ASP A 253 23.32 1.26 5.47
C ASP A 253 23.19 2.29 4.33
N THR A 254 22.05 2.94 4.23
CA THR A 254 21.70 3.92 3.19
C THR A 254 20.69 4.92 3.75
N THR A 255 20.23 5.84 2.94
CA THR A 255 19.15 6.77 3.26
C THR A 255 18.05 6.68 2.20
N THR A 256 16.87 7.17 2.56
CA THR A 256 15.75 7.34 1.64
C THR A 256 14.96 8.59 2.05
N ASP A 257 14.20 9.19 1.13
CA ASP A 257 13.56 10.47 1.39
C ASP A 257 12.04 10.38 1.32
N THR A 258 11.38 11.00 2.30
CA THR A 258 9.98 11.43 2.16
C THR A 258 9.96 12.83 1.58
N LEU A 259 9.17 13.05 0.53
CA LEU A 259 8.94 14.36 -0.04
C LEU A 259 7.64 14.96 0.48
N TYR A 260 7.65 16.28 0.75
CA TYR A 260 6.40 16.99 0.91
C TYR A 260 6.47 18.41 0.37
N ALA A 261 5.32 18.94 -0.02
CA ALA A 261 5.19 20.30 -0.49
C ALA A 261 3.91 20.94 0.06
N VAL A 262 4.01 22.21 0.43
CA VAL A 262 2.89 23.00 0.97
C VAL A 262 2.44 24.01 -0.07
N LEU A 263 1.17 23.95 -0.47
CA LEU A 263 0.54 24.91 -1.38
C LEU A 263 -0.44 25.80 -0.59
N PRO A 264 -0.08 27.04 -0.26
CA PRO A 264 -0.87 27.89 0.61
C PRO A 264 -2.24 28.26 0.03
N GLY A 265 -3.28 28.18 0.85
CA GLY A 265 -4.60 28.70 0.59
C GLY A 265 -4.83 30.09 1.22
N ARG A 266 -6.11 30.53 1.25
CA ARG A 266 -6.53 31.76 1.95
C ARG A 266 -6.52 31.57 3.46
N VAL A 267 -6.95 30.38 3.91
CA VAL A 267 -7.00 29.96 5.32
C VAL A 267 -5.72 29.15 5.59
N GLN A 268 -4.96 29.53 6.62
CA GLN A 268 -3.67 28.92 6.92
C GLN A 268 -3.72 27.97 8.13
N ASP A 269 -4.71 28.12 8.99
CA ASP A 269 -4.92 27.29 10.19
C ASP A 269 -5.68 25.98 9.89
N GLU A 270 -6.14 25.77 8.65
CA GLU A 270 -6.75 24.53 8.18
C GLU A 270 -5.99 23.98 6.96
N THR A 271 -5.73 22.68 6.99
CA THR A 271 -5.04 21.96 5.90
C THR A 271 -5.87 20.80 5.35
N LEU A 272 -5.58 20.43 4.11
CA LEU A 272 -5.96 19.17 3.48
C LEU A 272 -4.70 18.42 3.11
N ILE A 273 -4.58 17.15 3.54
CA ILE A 273 -3.42 16.32 3.25
C ILE A 273 -3.75 15.40 2.07
N VAL A 274 -2.87 15.38 1.08
CA VAL A 274 -2.94 14.44 -0.05
C VAL A 274 -1.67 13.60 -0.01
N ASN A 275 -1.79 12.30 0.24
CA ASN A 275 -0.62 11.46 0.43
C ASN A 275 -0.65 10.16 -0.35
N THR A 276 0.53 9.57 -0.51
CA THR A 276 0.81 8.25 -1.07
C THR A 276 2.21 7.83 -0.68
N HIS A 277 2.62 6.60 -1.01
CA HIS A 277 4.02 6.16 -0.97
C HIS A 277 4.68 6.19 -2.34
N THR A 278 6.01 6.04 -2.37
CA THR A 278 6.84 6.14 -3.58
C THR A 278 7.57 4.85 -3.93
N ASP A 279 7.62 3.90 -3.03
CA ASP A 279 8.33 2.63 -3.15
C ASP A 279 7.38 1.46 -3.44
N GLY A 280 7.83 0.51 -4.26
CA GLY A 280 7.07 -0.67 -4.62
C GLY A 280 7.77 -1.52 -5.69
N PRO A 281 7.28 -2.73 -5.97
CA PRO A 281 7.90 -3.67 -6.90
C PRO A 281 7.47 -3.54 -8.36
N ASN A 282 6.41 -2.77 -8.68
CA ASN A 282 5.81 -2.74 -10.01
C ASN A 282 5.01 -1.46 -10.28
N ALA A 283 4.53 -1.30 -11.50
CA ALA A 283 3.81 -0.10 -11.96
C ALA A 283 2.49 0.16 -11.24
N CYS A 284 1.86 -0.86 -10.65
CA CYS A 284 0.62 -0.69 -9.89
C CYS A 284 0.88 -0.10 -8.51
N GLU A 285 1.80 -0.70 -7.78
CA GLU A 285 2.02 -0.45 -6.36
C GLU A 285 2.41 1.01 -6.06
N GLU A 286 3.23 1.60 -6.91
CA GLU A 286 3.78 2.94 -6.66
C GLU A 286 3.24 4.07 -7.54
N ASN A 287 2.20 3.83 -8.34
CA ASN A 287 1.69 4.84 -9.27
C ASN A 287 0.78 5.89 -8.62
N GLY A 288 0.41 5.72 -7.37
CA GLY A 288 -0.30 6.74 -6.59
C GLY A 288 0.42 8.09 -6.61
N ALA A 289 1.77 8.09 -6.70
CA ALA A 289 2.58 9.29 -6.82
C ALA A 289 2.23 10.12 -8.08
N ALA A 290 1.92 9.49 -9.21
CA ALA A 290 1.45 10.19 -10.40
C ALA A 290 0.07 10.86 -10.17
N GLY A 291 -0.80 10.21 -9.39
CA GLY A 291 -2.09 10.79 -8.98
C GLY A 291 -1.94 12.00 -8.06
N VAL A 292 -1.05 11.94 -7.08
CA VAL A 292 -0.74 13.08 -6.20
C VAL A 292 -0.13 14.23 -7.00
N LEU A 293 0.79 13.94 -7.93
CA LEU A 293 1.38 14.93 -8.84
C LEU A 293 0.32 15.59 -9.72
N ALA A 294 -0.65 14.82 -10.24
CA ALA A 294 -1.75 15.36 -11.04
C ALA A 294 -2.65 16.31 -10.25
N LEU A 295 -2.94 15.99 -8.99
CA LEU A 295 -3.68 16.90 -8.10
C LEU A 295 -2.85 18.14 -7.76
N ALA A 296 -1.55 18.00 -7.51
CA ALA A 296 -0.66 19.14 -7.28
C ALA A 296 -0.65 20.07 -8.50
N HIS A 297 -0.56 19.52 -9.71
CA HIS A 297 -0.64 20.27 -10.96
C HIS A 297 -1.95 21.06 -11.07
N ALA A 298 -3.10 20.40 -10.86
CA ALA A 298 -4.41 21.03 -10.98
C ALA A 298 -4.61 22.17 -9.98
N PHE A 299 -4.18 21.99 -8.74
CA PHE A 299 -4.37 23.00 -7.70
C PHE A 299 -3.31 24.10 -7.73
N ALA A 300 -2.09 23.84 -8.18
CA ALA A 300 -1.07 24.87 -8.38
C ALA A 300 -1.47 25.85 -9.49
N ALA A 301 -2.18 25.40 -10.52
CA ALA A 301 -2.70 26.23 -11.60
C ALA A 301 -3.79 27.22 -11.13
N LEU A 302 -4.42 26.99 -9.98
CA LEU A 302 -5.42 27.90 -9.43
C LEU A 302 -4.75 29.09 -8.74
N PRO A 303 -5.32 30.32 -8.84
CA PRO A 303 -4.85 31.43 -8.01
C PRO A 303 -5.09 31.12 -6.53
N ARG A 304 -4.23 31.64 -5.65
CA ARG A 304 -4.35 31.42 -4.18
C ARG A 304 -5.75 31.79 -3.65
N ALA A 305 -6.36 32.85 -4.22
CA ALA A 305 -7.69 33.32 -3.84
C ALA A 305 -8.79 32.27 -4.10
N ALA A 306 -8.59 31.34 -5.04
CA ALA A 306 -9.55 30.26 -5.34
C ALA A 306 -9.36 29.02 -4.43
N ARG A 307 -8.22 28.87 -3.77
CA ARG A 307 -7.96 27.82 -2.80
C ARG A 307 -8.32 28.30 -1.40
N ARG A 308 -9.33 27.71 -0.78
CA ARG A 308 -9.72 28.09 0.59
C ARG A 308 -8.63 27.62 1.58
N ARG A 309 -8.24 26.37 1.54
CA ARG A 309 -7.30 25.77 2.49
C ARG A 309 -5.91 25.58 1.93
N THR A 310 -4.97 25.49 2.82
CA THR A 310 -3.62 25.04 2.50
C THR A 310 -3.62 23.55 2.18
N LEU A 311 -3.05 23.18 1.03
CA LEU A 311 -2.88 21.78 0.63
C LEU A 311 -1.48 21.32 0.98
N VAL A 312 -1.36 20.11 1.53
CA VAL A 312 -0.09 19.47 1.85
C VAL A 312 0.00 18.17 1.07
N PHE A 313 0.88 18.15 0.08
CA PHE A 313 1.17 16.96 -0.73
C PHE A 313 2.32 16.19 -0.08
N VAL A 314 2.12 14.90 0.21
CA VAL A 314 3.10 14.08 0.93
C VAL A 314 3.31 12.78 0.18
N LEU A 315 4.56 12.52 -0.21
CA LEU A 315 4.97 11.31 -0.89
C LEU A 315 5.97 10.58 0.02
N VAL A 316 5.46 9.62 0.81
CA VAL A 316 6.28 8.95 1.82
C VAL A 316 7.13 7.85 1.23
N THR A 317 8.28 7.63 1.85
CA THR A 317 9.15 6.46 1.61
C THR A 317 8.96 5.42 2.70
N GLY A 318 9.29 4.17 2.43
CA GLY A 318 9.41 3.13 3.45
C GLY A 318 8.15 2.28 3.64
N HIS A 319 7.20 2.32 2.71
CA HIS A 319 6.06 1.42 2.71
C HIS A 319 6.51 -0.06 2.68
N PHE A 320 7.57 -0.37 1.92
CA PHE A 320 8.19 -1.69 1.88
C PHE A 320 9.26 -1.90 2.98
N GLN A 321 9.35 -0.98 3.95
CA GLN A 321 10.20 -1.07 5.13
C GLN A 321 9.56 -0.47 6.39
N LEU A 322 8.30 -0.77 6.62
CA LEU A 322 7.54 -0.31 7.80
C LEU A 322 8.27 -0.55 9.13
N PRO A 323 8.99 -1.67 9.35
CA PRO A 323 9.70 -1.91 10.60
C PRO A 323 10.82 -0.91 10.89
N GLN A 324 11.36 -0.24 9.85
CA GLN A 324 12.43 0.73 10.00
C GLN A 324 11.93 2.18 9.95
N ILE A 325 10.89 2.44 9.15
CA ILE A 325 10.39 3.79 8.88
C ILE A 325 9.11 4.08 9.65
N GLY A 326 8.18 3.13 9.69
CA GLY A 326 6.88 3.31 10.33
C GLY A 326 6.98 3.45 11.86
N VAL A 327 6.22 4.34 12.46
CA VAL A 327 6.17 4.54 13.91
C VAL A 327 5.34 3.43 14.55
N HIS A 328 5.94 2.69 15.46
CA HIS A 328 5.29 1.57 16.16
C HIS A 328 4.67 0.51 15.23
N GLY A 329 5.29 0.25 14.08
CA GLY A 329 4.82 -0.73 13.09
C GLY A 329 3.58 -0.29 12.29
N ARG A 330 3.29 1.01 12.28
CA ARG A 330 2.27 1.63 11.41
C ARG A 330 2.83 1.88 10.02
N GLN A 331 1.95 2.27 9.10
CA GLN A 331 2.31 2.68 7.74
C GLN A 331 3.27 3.89 7.75
N ALA A 332 4.02 4.09 6.65
CA ALA A 332 5.12 5.04 6.58
C ALA A 332 4.70 6.50 6.84
N THR A 333 3.48 6.91 6.45
CA THR A 333 2.93 8.25 6.75
C THR A 333 2.94 8.58 8.24
N SER A 334 2.97 7.58 9.14
CA SER A 334 3.06 7.82 10.58
C SER A 334 4.34 8.53 11.01
N ALA A 335 5.46 8.28 10.32
CA ALA A 335 6.73 8.97 10.57
C ALA A 335 6.64 10.44 10.19
N TRP A 336 6.08 10.76 9.02
CA TRP A 336 5.87 12.13 8.58
C TRP A 336 4.94 12.91 9.52
N LEU A 337 3.80 12.30 9.93
CA LEU A 337 2.90 12.92 10.90
C LEU A 337 3.58 13.24 12.23
N GLN A 338 4.47 12.36 12.70
CA GLN A 338 5.23 12.59 13.94
C GLN A 338 6.23 13.74 13.81
N GLN A 339 6.85 13.89 12.64
CA GLN A 339 7.87 14.92 12.40
C GLN A 339 7.27 16.29 12.11
N HIS A 340 6.05 16.38 11.59
CA HIS A 340 5.42 17.61 11.13
C HIS A 340 4.06 17.92 11.79
N PRO A 341 3.95 17.88 13.14
CA PRO A 341 2.68 18.11 13.85
C PRO A 341 2.10 19.50 13.56
N GLN A 342 2.96 20.49 13.25
CA GLN A 342 2.55 21.86 12.92
C GLN A 342 1.68 21.98 11.67
N LEU A 343 1.68 20.98 10.81
CA LEU A 343 0.90 20.97 9.56
C LEU A 343 -0.48 20.31 9.71
N TRP A 344 -0.79 19.68 10.87
CA TRP A 344 -2.00 18.86 10.92
C TRP A 344 -2.71 18.73 12.29
N ASP A 345 -2.01 18.86 13.43
CA ASP A 345 -2.59 18.42 14.72
C ASP A 345 -3.50 19.45 15.39
N GLY A 346 -3.51 20.70 14.92
CA GLY A 346 -4.37 21.77 15.40
C GLY A 346 -4.10 22.21 16.84
N ARG A 347 -2.90 21.95 17.39
CA ARG A 347 -2.53 22.32 18.76
C ARG A 347 -1.84 23.68 18.79
N GLY A 348 -2.25 24.55 19.70
CA GLY A 348 -1.67 25.91 19.79
C GLY A 348 -1.78 26.66 18.46
N SER A 349 -0.65 27.01 17.86
CA SER A 349 -0.59 27.71 16.56
C SER A 349 -0.50 26.76 15.36
N HIS A 350 -0.57 25.43 15.58
CA HIS A 350 -0.49 24.46 14.49
C HIS A 350 -1.75 24.48 13.63
N ALA A 351 -1.58 24.30 12.33
CA ALA A 351 -2.69 24.09 11.43
C ALA A 351 -3.38 22.73 11.73
N ARG A 352 -4.69 22.68 11.50
CA ARG A 352 -5.50 21.47 11.67
C ARG A 352 -5.80 20.83 10.33
N ALA A 353 -5.43 19.58 10.15
CA ALA A 353 -5.89 18.83 8.99
C ALA A 353 -7.40 18.51 9.16
N VAL A 354 -8.22 19.08 8.28
CA VAL A 354 -9.69 18.89 8.30
C VAL A 354 -10.11 17.63 7.55
N ALA A 355 -9.31 17.22 6.54
CA ALA A 355 -9.45 15.95 5.83
C ALA A 355 -8.13 15.52 5.20
N GLY A 356 -8.09 14.24 4.78
CA GLY A 356 -7.02 13.68 3.96
C GLY A 356 -7.57 12.88 2.77
N ILE A 357 -6.76 12.77 1.74
CA ILE A 357 -6.95 11.89 0.59
C ILE A 357 -5.69 11.08 0.41
N THR A 358 -5.82 9.74 0.38
CA THR A 358 -4.73 8.84 0.04
C THR A 358 -5.03 8.17 -1.29
N ILE A 359 -4.05 8.20 -2.20
CA ILE A 359 -4.19 7.66 -3.55
C ILE A 359 -3.15 6.55 -3.72
N GLU A 360 -3.62 5.33 -3.98
CA GLU A 360 -2.75 4.18 -4.26
C GLU A 360 -3.35 3.35 -5.39
N HIS A 361 -2.52 2.70 -6.19
CA HIS A 361 -2.85 1.64 -7.15
C HIS A 361 -3.86 2.05 -8.22
N LEU A 362 -3.53 3.09 -9.00
CA LEU A 362 -4.39 3.60 -10.06
C LEU A 362 -4.41 2.70 -11.29
N GLY A 363 -5.56 2.62 -11.96
CA GLY A 363 -5.74 1.99 -13.25
C GLY A 363 -5.70 0.47 -13.25
N CYS A 364 -5.71 -0.19 -12.10
CA CYS A 364 -5.54 -1.65 -12.02
C CYS A 364 -6.62 -2.42 -12.75
N THR A 365 -6.23 -3.38 -13.58
CA THR A 365 -7.13 -4.39 -14.17
C THR A 365 -7.08 -5.67 -13.36
N GLU A 366 -8.19 -6.41 -13.38
CA GLU A 366 -8.29 -7.66 -12.62
C GLU A 366 -7.59 -8.80 -13.35
N TRP A 367 -6.63 -9.41 -12.65
CA TRP A 367 -5.95 -10.63 -13.03
C TRP A 367 -6.19 -11.67 -11.95
N ARG A 368 -6.50 -12.89 -12.33
CA ARG A 368 -6.68 -13.98 -11.37
C ARG A 368 -5.75 -15.13 -11.70
N ASP A 369 -5.23 -15.73 -10.65
CA ASP A 369 -4.34 -16.86 -10.78
C ASP A 369 -5.11 -18.10 -11.22
N ASP A 370 -4.77 -18.64 -12.38
CA ASP A 370 -5.32 -19.89 -12.91
C ASP A 370 -4.37 -21.04 -12.58
N LEU A 371 -4.74 -21.81 -11.55
CA LEU A 371 -3.94 -22.94 -11.09
C LEU A 371 -3.84 -24.07 -12.14
N ALA A 372 -4.85 -24.20 -13.03
CA ALA A 372 -4.83 -25.21 -14.08
C ALA A 372 -3.89 -24.80 -15.23
N ALA A 373 -3.89 -23.53 -15.59
CA ALA A 373 -2.96 -22.97 -16.58
C ALA A 373 -1.55 -22.71 -15.99
N GLY A 374 -1.43 -22.69 -14.67
CA GLY A 374 -0.17 -22.46 -13.97
C GLY A 374 0.31 -20.99 -13.96
N ALA A 375 -0.55 -20.04 -14.35
CA ALA A 375 -0.20 -18.63 -14.45
C ALA A 375 -1.42 -17.71 -14.29
N PRO A 376 -1.24 -16.45 -13.82
CA PRO A 376 -2.30 -15.46 -13.81
C PRO A 376 -2.78 -15.09 -15.22
N ALA A 377 -4.09 -14.89 -15.38
CA ALA A 377 -4.72 -14.45 -16.61
C ALA A 377 -5.63 -13.23 -16.36
N PRO A 378 -5.79 -12.33 -17.37
CA PRO A 378 -6.73 -11.22 -17.29
C PRO A 378 -8.17 -11.73 -17.32
N THR A 379 -9.03 -11.16 -16.48
CA THR A 379 -10.48 -11.50 -16.46
C THR A 379 -11.31 -10.62 -17.38
N GLY A 380 -10.70 -9.59 -17.98
CA GLY A 380 -11.40 -8.56 -18.77
C GLY A 380 -12.13 -7.52 -17.90
N LYS A 381 -12.01 -7.58 -16.58
CA LYS A 381 -12.62 -6.64 -15.64
C LYS A 381 -11.59 -5.63 -15.11
N LEU A 382 -12.10 -4.49 -14.63
CA LEU A 382 -11.30 -3.59 -13.78
C LEU A 382 -11.03 -4.28 -12.45
N GLU A 383 -9.88 -4.00 -11.83
CA GLU A 383 -9.70 -4.37 -10.42
C GLU A 383 -10.62 -3.52 -9.54
N ARG A 384 -11.01 -4.08 -8.42
CA ARG A 384 -11.95 -3.43 -7.50
C ARG A 384 -11.24 -2.38 -6.68
N ASP A 385 -11.67 -1.11 -6.79
CA ASP A 385 -11.25 -0.06 -5.87
C ASP A 385 -11.78 -0.38 -4.47
N LEU A 386 -10.90 -0.61 -3.51
CA LEU A 386 -11.24 -0.61 -2.09
C LEU A 386 -11.08 0.81 -1.57
N VAL A 387 -12.20 1.46 -1.30
CA VAL A 387 -12.22 2.87 -0.90
C VAL A 387 -12.65 3.00 0.55
N TYR A 388 -11.72 3.38 1.40
CA TYR A 388 -11.97 3.60 2.81
C TYR A 388 -12.48 5.01 3.04
N THR A 389 -13.65 5.13 3.68
CA THR A 389 -14.27 6.41 4.01
C THR A 389 -14.45 6.54 5.52
N ALA A 390 -13.75 7.49 6.12
CA ALA A 390 -13.69 7.63 7.58
C ALA A 390 -15.00 8.12 8.21
N THR A 391 -15.82 8.88 7.45
CA THR A 391 -17.10 9.42 7.91
C THR A 391 -18.21 9.19 6.89
N PRO A 392 -19.50 9.20 7.29
CA PRO A 392 -20.61 9.12 6.34
C PRO A 392 -20.63 10.26 5.31
N ALA A 393 -20.22 11.46 5.71
CA ALA A 393 -20.15 12.60 4.84
C ALA A 393 -19.10 12.39 3.73
N LEU A 394 -17.92 11.86 4.09
CA LEU A 394 -16.87 11.50 3.12
C LEU A 394 -17.32 10.40 2.16
N ASP A 395 -18.08 9.40 2.63
CA ASP A 395 -18.67 8.39 1.76
C ASP A 395 -19.62 9.01 0.72
N ALA A 396 -20.50 9.89 1.17
CA ALA A 396 -21.42 10.60 0.27
C ALA A 396 -20.68 11.49 -0.74
N LEU A 397 -19.68 12.24 -0.29
CA LEU A 397 -18.88 13.12 -1.17
C LEU A 397 -18.08 12.33 -2.20
N TYR A 398 -17.47 11.19 -1.80
CA TYR A 398 -16.77 10.31 -2.74
C TYR A 398 -17.73 9.76 -3.80
N ARG A 399 -18.89 9.24 -3.39
CA ARG A 399 -19.89 8.73 -4.34
C ARG A 399 -20.37 9.80 -5.33
N GLN A 400 -20.60 11.01 -4.86
CA GLN A 400 -20.91 12.13 -5.73
C GLN A 400 -19.74 12.48 -6.69
N ALA A 401 -18.50 12.38 -6.22
CA ALA A 401 -17.33 12.62 -7.06
C ALA A 401 -17.15 11.56 -8.16
N CYS A 402 -17.69 10.35 -7.98
CA CYS A 402 -17.71 9.29 -8.99
C CYS A 402 -18.74 9.54 -10.13
N ALA A 403 -19.59 10.56 -10.02
CA ALA A 403 -20.62 10.80 -11.03
C ALA A 403 -19.99 11.01 -12.42
N GLY A 404 -20.59 10.36 -13.44
CA GLY A 404 -20.12 10.44 -14.82
C GLY A 404 -18.96 9.51 -15.18
N ARG A 405 -18.41 8.71 -14.24
CA ARG A 405 -17.42 7.69 -14.58
C ARG A 405 -18.04 6.57 -15.42
N SER A 406 -17.42 6.28 -16.56
CA SER A 406 -17.75 5.11 -17.39
C SER A 406 -17.01 3.84 -16.94
N LYS A 407 -15.84 4.02 -16.30
CA LYS A 407 -15.03 2.94 -15.73
C LYS A 407 -15.10 3.04 -14.20
N LEU A 408 -15.97 2.23 -13.59
CA LEU A 408 -16.23 2.27 -12.14
C LEU A 408 -16.51 0.85 -11.63
N ARG A 409 -15.66 0.39 -10.72
CA ARG A 409 -15.85 -0.83 -9.94
C ARG A 409 -15.24 -0.62 -8.56
N ALA A 410 -16.04 -0.15 -7.61
CA ALA A 410 -15.55 0.24 -6.30
C ALA A 410 -16.41 -0.31 -5.16
N LEU A 411 -15.77 -0.56 -4.02
CA LEU A 411 -16.40 -0.94 -2.76
C LEU A 411 -15.99 0.09 -1.70
N THR A 412 -16.95 0.90 -1.23
CA THR A 412 -16.68 1.83 -0.13
C THR A 412 -16.78 1.11 1.21
N LEU A 413 -15.84 1.37 2.08
CA LEU A 413 -15.64 0.68 3.35
C LEU A 413 -15.47 1.71 4.48
N SER A 414 -16.29 1.63 5.53
CA SER A 414 -16.12 2.45 6.74
C SER A 414 -15.47 1.62 7.84
N PRO A 415 -14.22 1.90 8.25
CA PRO A 415 -13.50 1.09 9.21
C PRO A 415 -14.18 1.03 10.59
N ARG A 416 -14.21 -0.16 11.19
CA ARG A 416 -14.58 -0.38 12.59
C ARG A 416 -13.37 -0.34 13.51
N LEU A 417 -12.26 -0.86 13.01
CA LEU A 417 -11.00 -1.02 13.73
C LEU A 417 -9.98 -0.05 13.17
N GLU A 418 -9.09 0.47 14.00
CA GLU A 418 -8.04 1.39 13.57
C GLU A 418 -7.05 0.76 12.57
N VAL A 419 -6.90 -0.56 12.64
CA VAL A 419 -6.03 -1.35 11.77
C VAL A 419 -6.74 -1.94 10.54
N ALA A 420 -8.03 -1.63 10.33
CA ALA A 420 -8.78 -2.20 9.22
C ALA A 420 -8.51 -1.53 7.87
N MET A 421 -8.04 -0.27 7.88
CA MET A 421 -7.65 0.43 6.67
C MET A 421 -6.28 -0.08 6.22
N LEU A 422 -6.17 -0.46 4.95
CA LEU A 422 -4.88 -0.79 4.33
C LEU A 422 -4.26 0.46 3.72
N GLY A 423 -2.95 0.43 3.48
CA GLY A 423 -2.20 1.51 2.84
C GLY A 423 -1.99 2.75 3.70
N GLU A 424 -1.46 3.79 3.07
CA GLU A 424 -0.96 5.01 3.72
C GLU A 424 -2.06 5.93 4.27
N GLY A 425 -3.34 5.62 4.02
CA GLY A 425 -4.48 6.30 4.67
C GLY A 425 -4.69 5.89 6.14
N GLN A 426 -4.15 4.75 6.57
CA GLN A 426 -4.30 4.25 7.94
C GLN A 426 -3.77 5.23 8.99
N PRO A 427 -2.55 5.81 8.87
CA PRO A 427 -2.03 6.75 9.86
C PRO A 427 -2.87 8.03 9.99
N LEU A 428 -3.41 8.55 8.88
CA LEU A 428 -4.32 9.70 8.93
C LEU A 428 -5.58 9.36 9.77
N TYR A 429 -6.18 8.20 9.48
CA TYR A 429 -7.33 7.71 10.24
C TYR A 429 -7.01 7.52 11.72
N GLN A 430 -5.86 6.94 12.06
CA GLN A 430 -5.40 6.73 13.45
C GLN A 430 -5.13 8.06 14.15
N ALA A 431 -4.58 9.05 13.47
CA ALA A 431 -4.37 10.41 13.98
C ALA A 431 -5.70 11.16 14.24
N GLY A 432 -6.81 10.67 13.71
CA GLY A 432 -8.13 11.30 13.87
C GLY A 432 -8.47 12.25 12.72
N ILE A 433 -7.68 12.26 11.64
CA ILE A 433 -7.93 13.04 10.44
C ILE A 433 -8.98 12.30 9.59
N PRO A 434 -10.14 12.90 9.29
CA PRO A 434 -11.11 12.32 8.38
C PRO A 434 -10.46 12.06 7.00
N VAL A 435 -10.51 10.83 6.48
CA VAL A 435 -9.79 10.46 5.28
C VAL A 435 -10.64 9.66 4.31
N VAL A 436 -10.44 9.89 3.02
CA VAL A 436 -10.80 8.97 1.93
C VAL A 436 -9.52 8.39 1.39
N ALA A 437 -9.39 7.07 1.42
CA ALA A 437 -8.21 6.38 0.93
C ALA A 437 -8.59 5.28 -0.04
N THR A 438 -7.88 5.14 -1.15
CA THR A 438 -8.01 4.01 -2.06
C THR A 438 -6.80 3.11 -1.93
N CYS A 439 -7.04 1.79 -1.88
CA CYS A 439 -5.98 0.79 -1.85
C CYS A 439 -6.52 -0.52 -2.47
N PRO A 440 -6.64 -0.59 -3.81
CA PRO A 440 -6.90 -1.85 -4.50
C PRO A 440 -5.82 -2.88 -4.17
N ILE A 441 -6.19 -4.16 -4.11
CA ILE A 441 -5.25 -5.24 -3.77
C ILE A 441 -5.27 -6.35 -4.83
N PRO A 442 -4.86 -6.06 -6.07
CA PRO A 442 -4.80 -7.09 -7.11
C PRO A 442 -3.83 -8.21 -6.73
N ASP A 443 -4.03 -9.40 -7.30
CA ASP A 443 -3.20 -10.57 -6.99
C ASP A 443 -1.71 -10.31 -7.23
N TYR A 444 -1.37 -9.45 -8.18
CA TYR A 444 0.02 -9.09 -8.56
C TYR A 444 0.64 -7.93 -7.78
N LEU A 445 -0.06 -7.38 -6.79
CA LEU A 445 0.35 -6.16 -6.10
C LEU A 445 1.81 -6.18 -5.62
N CYS A 446 2.19 -7.20 -4.86
CA CYS A 446 3.51 -7.31 -4.23
C CYS A 446 4.48 -8.20 -5.01
N GLN A 447 4.46 -8.12 -6.33
CA GLN A 447 5.26 -8.98 -7.21
C GLN A 447 6.15 -8.14 -8.12
N VAL A 448 7.44 -8.48 -8.20
CA VAL A 448 8.30 -7.97 -9.27
C VAL A 448 7.86 -8.63 -10.58
N LEU A 449 7.36 -7.83 -11.50
CA LEU A 449 6.78 -8.28 -12.76
C LEU A 449 7.70 -7.98 -13.94
N PRO A 450 7.67 -8.80 -15.01
CA PRO A 450 8.27 -8.43 -16.30
C PRO A 450 7.73 -7.06 -16.75
N GLU A 451 8.61 -6.20 -17.25
CA GLU A 451 8.28 -4.84 -17.71
C GLU A 451 7.50 -4.01 -16.66
N GLY A 452 7.67 -4.34 -15.36
CA GLY A 452 6.95 -3.71 -14.26
C GLY A 452 5.45 -3.95 -14.25
N GLY A 453 4.91 -4.80 -15.13
CA GLY A 453 3.49 -5.10 -15.21
C GLY A 453 2.63 -3.94 -15.72
N ILE A 454 3.19 -2.99 -16.47
CA ILE A 454 2.47 -1.81 -16.98
C ILE A 454 1.25 -2.19 -17.83
N ALA A 455 1.30 -3.32 -18.54
CA ALA A 455 0.18 -3.86 -19.34
C ALA A 455 -1.03 -4.30 -18.49
N ARG A 456 -0.89 -4.37 -17.18
CA ARG A 456 -1.98 -4.68 -16.24
C ARG A 456 -2.74 -3.42 -15.76
N LEU A 457 -2.42 -2.27 -16.31
CA LEU A 457 -3.07 -1.00 -15.99
C LEU A 457 -3.87 -0.49 -17.20
N ASP A 458 -4.96 0.22 -16.91
CA ASP A 458 -5.82 0.88 -17.89
C ASP A 458 -5.67 2.41 -17.74
N PRO A 459 -5.12 3.12 -18.76
CA PRO A 459 -4.89 4.56 -18.67
C PRO A 459 -6.16 5.39 -18.47
N ALA A 460 -7.27 4.99 -19.10
CA ALA A 460 -8.53 5.72 -18.97
C ALA A 460 -9.16 5.50 -17.60
N TYR A 461 -8.96 4.32 -17.00
CA TYR A 461 -9.40 4.06 -15.62
C TYR A 461 -8.59 4.90 -14.63
N ALA A 462 -7.26 4.94 -14.77
CA ALA A 462 -6.39 5.77 -13.94
C ALA A 462 -6.79 7.25 -14.02
N GLN A 463 -7.04 7.78 -15.23
CA GLN A 463 -7.49 9.16 -15.44
C GLN A 463 -8.80 9.43 -14.71
N GLN A 464 -9.82 8.55 -14.84
CA GLN A 464 -11.11 8.74 -14.19
C GLN A 464 -11.03 8.63 -12.66
N GLN A 465 -10.10 7.85 -12.12
CA GLN A 465 -9.83 7.81 -10.69
C GLN A 465 -9.23 9.14 -10.21
N VAL A 466 -8.22 9.68 -10.91
CA VAL A 466 -7.63 10.99 -10.62
C VAL A 466 -8.65 12.11 -10.70
N GLU A 467 -9.51 12.13 -11.72
CA GLU A 467 -10.61 13.09 -11.83
C GLU A 467 -11.57 13.01 -10.63
N THR A 468 -11.87 11.79 -10.16
CA THR A 468 -12.70 11.58 -8.98
C THR A 468 -12.06 12.22 -7.75
N PHE A 469 -10.76 12.01 -7.53
CA PHE A 469 -10.04 12.63 -6.42
C PHE A 469 -9.93 14.15 -6.57
N ALA A 470 -9.79 14.67 -7.79
CA ALA A 470 -9.77 16.10 -8.05
C ALA A 470 -11.13 16.75 -7.69
N ARG A 471 -12.26 16.14 -8.10
CA ARG A 471 -13.61 16.59 -7.71
C ARG A 471 -13.81 16.49 -6.19
N LEU A 472 -13.35 15.41 -5.56
CA LEU A 472 -13.45 15.25 -4.11
C LEU A 472 -12.64 16.31 -3.37
N LEU A 473 -11.39 16.56 -3.78
CA LEU A 473 -10.51 17.53 -3.14
C LEU A 473 -11.06 18.95 -3.29
N ALA A 474 -11.59 19.29 -4.48
CA ALA A 474 -12.26 20.58 -4.72
C ALA A 474 -13.46 20.80 -3.78
N ARG A 475 -14.28 19.76 -3.58
CA ARG A 475 -15.41 19.81 -2.63
C ARG A 475 -14.95 19.95 -1.19
N LEU A 476 -13.93 19.18 -0.80
CA LEU A 476 -13.37 19.24 0.56
C LEU A 476 -12.77 20.61 0.85
N ASP A 477 -12.17 21.26 -0.13
CA ASP A 477 -11.63 22.62 0.02
C ASP A 477 -12.72 23.65 0.33
N GLN A 478 -13.91 23.51 -0.24
CA GLN A 478 -15.01 24.48 -0.04
C GLN A 478 -15.89 24.17 1.19
N ARG A 479 -15.96 22.93 1.64
CA ARG A 479 -16.83 22.52 2.75
C ARG A 479 -16.28 22.93 4.11
N ASP A 480 -17.17 23.28 5.04
CA ASP A 480 -16.78 23.48 6.43
C ASP A 480 -16.35 22.17 7.09
N ALA A 481 -15.43 22.25 8.04
CA ALA A 481 -14.93 21.07 8.74
C ALA A 481 -16.06 20.27 9.45
N ALA A 482 -17.14 20.94 9.89
CA ALA A 482 -18.31 20.30 10.45
C ALA A 482 -19.07 19.44 9.43
N GLN A 483 -19.12 19.87 8.16
CA GLN A 483 -19.77 19.13 7.07
C GLN A 483 -18.96 17.91 6.60
N ILE A 484 -17.64 17.92 6.78
CA ILE A 484 -16.76 16.77 6.52
C ILE A 484 -16.93 15.71 7.60
N GLY A 485 -17.25 16.14 8.81
CA GLY A 485 -17.48 15.30 9.97
C GLY A 485 -16.21 14.96 10.74
N ARG A 486 -16.38 14.27 11.86
CA ARG A 486 -15.28 13.82 12.73
C ARG A 486 -15.30 12.30 12.84
N ILE A 487 -14.12 11.70 12.93
CA ILE A 487 -14.02 10.27 13.19
C ILE A 487 -14.50 9.99 14.63
N PRO A 488 -15.52 9.14 14.83
CA PRO A 488 -16.03 8.86 16.17
C PRO A 488 -14.97 8.22 17.06
N LEU A 489 -14.90 8.64 18.32
CA LEU A 489 -14.17 7.92 19.36
C LEU A 489 -14.98 6.67 19.73
N THR A 490 -14.56 5.53 19.23
CA THR A 490 -15.13 4.23 19.61
C THR A 490 -14.37 3.63 20.78
N PRO A 491 -14.99 2.73 21.61
CA PRO A 491 -14.26 2.02 22.66
C PRO A 491 -12.99 1.31 22.15
N GLY A 492 -13.02 0.74 20.95
CA GLY A 492 -11.85 0.13 20.30
C GLY A 492 -10.73 1.14 20.06
N ARG A 493 -11.05 2.35 19.61
CA ARG A 493 -10.06 3.43 19.41
C ARG A 493 -9.48 3.93 20.73
N LEU A 494 -10.30 4.03 21.76
CA LEU A 494 -9.81 4.40 23.10
C LEU A 494 -8.85 3.35 23.64
N LEU A 495 -9.19 2.07 23.50
CA LEU A 495 -8.33 0.97 23.92
C LEU A 495 -7.03 0.94 23.12
N SER A 496 -7.06 1.10 21.78
CA SER A 496 -5.85 1.18 20.94
C SER A 496 -4.93 2.31 21.40
N ARG A 497 -5.48 3.51 21.63
CA ARG A 497 -4.71 4.67 22.12
C ARG A 497 -4.12 4.46 23.51
N LEU A 498 -4.84 3.74 24.38
CA LEU A 498 -4.33 3.40 25.71
C LEU A 498 -3.16 2.42 25.62
N ILE A 499 -3.29 1.38 24.82
CA ILE A 499 -2.21 0.39 24.58
C ILE A 499 -0.97 1.05 23.99
N GLU A 500 -1.16 2.00 23.06
CA GLU A 500 -0.05 2.76 22.45
C GLU A 500 0.69 3.66 23.45
N ARG A 501 0.01 4.21 24.42
CA ARG A 501 0.65 5.01 25.50
C ARG A 501 1.43 4.17 26.51
N LEU A 502 1.14 2.86 26.55
CA LEU A 502 1.81 1.90 27.44
C LEU A 502 2.97 1.16 26.79
N ARG A 503 3.18 1.35 25.49
CA ARG A 503 4.32 0.86 24.69
C ARG A 503 5.37 1.94 24.49
#